data_72684beedc9eec0290a9fc336076a615
#
_entry.id   72684beedc9eec0290a9fc336076a615
#
_cell.length_a   1.000
_cell.length_b   1.000
_cell.length_c   1.000
_cell.angle_alpha   90.00
_cell.angle_beta   90.00
_cell.angle_gamma   90.00
#
_symmetry.space_group_name_H-M   'P 1'
#
loop_
_entity.id
_entity.type
_entity.pdbx_description
1 polymer ?
#
loop_
_entity_poly.entity_id
_entity_poly.type
_entity_poly.pdbx_seq_one_letter_code
_entity_poly.pdbx_strand_id
1 'polypeptide(L)'
;MSYFWKNGLVELKMIREEDSHNFYDVLMDTQTRKQAEHGIYLPATVRYAKDMADNAMVNNEEGDELWFSIRNMDEEPVGYAVIDWINEKMGNAQLSITVYRQYRGLGYAGSAASILLEYLFNERRFHKVGCNIMEDNEEGRTFVESMGFTLDAFRSGMFYTGGHYTGELYYSLLDFEYNGTGTDKERARKNYKGFEVFDSTLGKSEKHTAKGPLVWEQRPYYWEYDGIVLSDMNEEEYRINHGMIYDTESCIFFDSDVKLPYEPDSLSDFEAEHLNFGCEDDRIEFSIWDLEDNYAGCINLCGIDKKNGKFSFSVYILPEHRGKGYSVKALKLVLNYAFNELRMNKMVSCVNMGNDASAAMMRSVGCLVEGVSRDSEYYHGHYVDTVMFGLTAEDFKKHCTDSK
;
A
#
# COMPACT_ATOMS: atom_id res chain seq x y z
N MET A 1 -16.43 34.62 -16.06
CA MET A 1 -16.64 33.29 -15.49
C MET A 1 -15.40 32.91 -14.73
N SER A 2 -15.51 32.49 -13.47
CA SER A 2 -14.37 31.92 -12.75
C SER A 2 -14.15 30.49 -13.24
N TYR A 3 -12.95 30.17 -13.67
CA TYR A 3 -12.58 28.80 -14.05
C TYR A 3 -12.13 28.06 -12.79
N PHE A 4 -12.77 26.92 -12.46
CA PHE A 4 -12.53 26.17 -11.22
C PHE A 4 -11.04 25.80 -11.03
N TRP A 5 -10.41 25.35 -12.10
CA TRP A 5 -9.03 24.84 -12.11
C TRP A 5 -7.95 25.94 -12.13
N LYS A 6 -8.31 27.16 -11.77
CA LYS A 6 -7.42 28.31 -11.79
C LYS A 6 -7.60 29.19 -10.55
N ASN A 7 -6.48 29.59 -9.97
CA ASN A 7 -6.45 30.62 -8.93
C ASN A 7 -5.50 31.77 -9.32
N GLY A 8 -5.12 32.61 -8.37
CA GLY A 8 -4.25 33.77 -8.66
C GLY A 8 -2.79 33.43 -9.00
N LEU A 9 -2.36 32.18 -8.88
CA LEU A 9 -0.96 31.77 -9.04
C LEU A 9 -0.76 30.64 -10.05
N VAL A 10 -1.70 29.68 -10.14
CA VAL A 10 -1.60 28.55 -11.05
C VAL A 10 -2.91 28.29 -11.80
N GLU A 11 -2.78 27.60 -12.93
CA GLU A 11 -3.85 26.95 -13.66
C GLU A 11 -3.50 25.47 -13.82
N LEU A 12 -4.46 24.57 -13.52
CA LEU A 12 -4.33 23.15 -13.73
C LEU A 12 -4.97 22.74 -15.05
N LYS A 13 -4.24 22.04 -15.86
CA LYS A 13 -4.70 21.46 -17.14
C LYS A 13 -4.38 19.98 -17.15
N MET A 14 -5.21 19.15 -17.78
CA MET A 14 -4.86 17.74 -18.00
C MET A 14 -3.57 17.64 -18.81
N ILE A 15 -2.77 16.61 -18.53
CA ILE A 15 -1.52 16.34 -19.26
C ILE A 15 -1.81 16.18 -20.76
N ARG A 16 -0.89 16.66 -21.58
CA ARG A 16 -0.90 16.58 -23.04
C ARG A 16 0.42 16.05 -23.56
N GLU A 17 0.45 15.64 -24.82
CA GLU A 17 1.67 15.15 -25.48
C GLU A 17 2.82 16.19 -25.41
N GLU A 18 2.51 17.48 -25.49
CA GLU A 18 3.50 18.57 -25.37
C GLU A 18 4.21 18.64 -24.01
N ASP A 19 3.60 18.10 -22.94
CA ASP A 19 4.19 18.07 -21.59
C ASP A 19 5.31 17.01 -21.46
N SER A 20 5.50 16.16 -22.45
CA SER A 20 6.54 15.11 -22.45
C SER A 20 7.97 15.66 -22.29
N HIS A 21 8.26 16.86 -22.79
CA HIS A 21 9.54 17.51 -22.59
C HIS A 21 9.83 17.78 -21.11
N ASN A 22 8.81 18.18 -20.36
CA ASN A 22 8.92 18.47 -18.94
C ASN A 22 9.15 17.18 -18.14
N PHE A 23 8.53 16.07 -18.53
CA PHE A 23 8.82 14.76 -17.93
C PHE A 23 10.27 14.33 -18.17
N TYR A 24 10.81 14.57 -19.36
CA TYR A 24 12.21 14.29 -19.64
C TYR A 24 13.15 15.05 -18.69
N ASP A 25 12.90 16.33 -18.46
CA ASP A 25 13.72 17.16 -17.55
C ASP A 25 13.64 16.65 -16.11
N VAL A 26 12.47 16.23 -15.63
CA VAL A 26 12.31 15.59 -14.31
C VAL A 26 13.06 14.27 -14.22
N LEU A 27 12.98 13.44 -15.25
CA LEU A 27 13.68 12.15 -15.31
C LEU A 27 15.21 12.32 -15.31
N MET A 28 15.72 13.44 -15.78
CA MET A 28 17.15 13.80 -15.74
C MET A 28 17.59 14.44 -14.42
N ASP A 29 16.65 14.95 -13.60
CA ASP A 29 16.95 15.45 -12.26
C ASP A 29 16.92 14.31 -11.21
N THR A 30 18.08 13.74 -10.95
CA THR A 30 18.23 12.59 -10.03
C THR A 30 17.67 12.87 -8.64
N GLN A 31 17.75 14.10 -8.14
CA GLN A 31 17.24 14.44 -6.81
C GLN A 31 15.70 14.43 -6.79
N THR A 32 15.07 15.07 -7.76
CA THR A 32 13.61 15.04 -7.91
C THR A 32 13.11 13.61 -8.12
N ARG A 33 13.79 12.87 -9.00
CA ARG A 33 13.42 11.50 -9.32
C ARG A 33 13.48 10.56 -8.13
N LYS A 34 14.47 10.69 -7.24
CA LYS A 34 14.54 9.93 -5.99
C LYS A 34 13.36 10.15 -5.07
N GLN A 35 12.80 11.33 -5.06
CA GLN A 35 11.67 11.69 -4.20
C GLN A 35 10.32 11.31 -4.83
N ALA A 36 10.24 11.24 -6.16
CA ALA A 36 9.01 10.96 -6.90
C ALA A 36 8.88 9.50 -7.34
N GLU A 37 10.00 8.79 -7.57
CA GLU A 37 10.01 7.42 -8.08
C GLU A 37 10.83 6.50 -7.17
N HIS A 38 10.35 5.27 -6.98
CA HIS A 38 11.00 4.28 -6.13
C HIS A 38 11.63 3.11 -6.92
N GLY A 39 11.69 3.26 -8.24
CA GLY A 39 12.20 2.26 -9.18
C GLY A 39 13.73 2.24 -9.36
N ILE A 40 14.20 1.50 -10.35
CA ILE A 40 15.58 1.51 -10.82
C ILE A 40 15.75 2.67 -11.78
N TYR A 41 16.67 3.59 -11.48
CA TYR A 41 16.93 4.77 -12.30
C TYR A 41 17.87 4.43 -13.44
N LEU A 42 17.32 4.09 -14.60
CA LEU A 42 18.08 4.05 -15.84
C LEU A 42 18.15 5.44 -16.48
N PRO A 43 19.18 5.75 -17.29
CA PRO A 43 19.18 6.96 -18.07
C PRO A 43 17.90 7.08 -18.89
N ALA A 44 17.20 8.20 -18.74
CA ALA A 44 15.94 8.42 -19.45
C ALA A 44 16.17 8.69 -20.93
N THR A 45 15.22 8.28 -21.76
CA THR A 45 15.15 8.63 -23.17
C THR A 45 13.97 9.55 -23.42
N VAL A 46 14.04 10.37 -24.46
CA VAL A 46 12.89 11.20 -24.91
C VAL A 46 11.66 10.33 -25.20
N ARG A 47 11.87 9.11 -25.74
CA ARG A 47 10.79 8.15 -25.98
C ARG A 47 10.11 7.75 -24.68
N TYR A 48 10.88 7.41 -23.64
CA TYR A 48 10.31 7.04 -22.34
C TYR A 48 9.48 8.19 -21.72
N ALA A 49 9.96 9.43 -21.82
CA ALA A 49 9.20 10.59 -21.35
C ALA A 49 7.91 10.81 -22.15
N LYS A 50 7.92 10.50 -23.46
CA LYS A 50 6.71 10.52 -24.28
C LYS A 50 5.75 9.41 -23.88
N ASP A 51 6.24 8.19 -23.72
CA ASP A 51 5.42 7.05 -23.25
C ASP A 51 4.74 7.36 -21.90
N MET A 52 5.43 8.09 -20.98
CA MET A 52 4.84 8.58 -19.74
C MET A 52 3.68 9.55 -19.95
N ALA A 53 3.84 10.51 -20.89
CA ALA A 53 2.77 11.46 -21.20
C ALA A 53 1.58 10.74 -21.86
N ASP A 54 1.84 9.81 -22.76
CA ASP A 54 0.81 9.02 -23.44
C ASP A 54 0.04 8.16 -22.41
N ASN A 55 0.72 7.50 -21.49
CA ASN A 55 0.08 6.73 -20.40
C ASN A 55 -0.74 7.64 -19.47
N ALA A 56 -0.23 8.82 -19.11
CA ALA A 56 -0.98 9.77 -18.29
C ALA A 56 -2.27 10.25 -18.99
N MET A 57 -2.26 10.41 -20.32
CA MET A 57 -3.47 10.73 -21.08
C MET A 57 -4.47 9.58 -21.08
N VAL A 58 -4.02 8.33 -21.25
CA VAL A 58 -4.87 7.14 -21.17
C VAL A 58 -5.50 7.01 -19.78
N ASN A 59 -4.71 7.09 -18.71
CA ASN A 59 -5.19 7.03 -17.33
C ASN A 59 -6.23 8.11 -17.04
N ASN A 60 -6.04 9.32 -17.58
CA ASN A 60 -7.02 10.42 -17.48
C ASN A 60 -8.36 10.09 -18.16
N GLU A 61 -8.33 9.37 -19.28
CA GLU A 61 -9.55 8.97 -20.00
C GLU A 61 -10.28 7.82 -19.29
N GLU A 62 -9.54 6.88 -18.72
CA GLU A 62 -10.07 5.74 -17.96
C GLU A 62 -10.53 6.16 -16.54
N GLY A 63 -9.92 7.20 -15.98
CA GLY A 63 -10.27 7.74 -14.66
C GLY A 63 -9.59 7.03 -13.49
N ASP A 64 -8.66 6.12 -13.76
CA ASP A 64 -7.93 5.37 -12.74
C ASP A 64 -6.90 6.24 -12.00
N GLU A 65 -6.28 7.15 -12.73
CA GLU A 65 -5.41 8.20 -12.22
C GLU A 65 -5.71 9.52 -12.93
N LEU A 66 -5.59 10.62 -12.22
CA LEU A 66 -5.79 11.95 -12.81
C LEU A 66 -4.49 12.74 -12.78
N TRP A 67 -3.95 13.01 -13.98
CA TRP A 67 -2.69 13.69 -14.18
C TRP A 67 -2.88 15.13 -14.67
N PHE A 68 -2.37 16.09 -13.92
CA PHE A 68 -2.50 17.52 -14.20
C PHE A 68 -1.13 18.17 -14.45
N SER A 69 -1.04 18.97 -15.50
CA SER A 69 0.06 19.94 -15.70
C SER A 69 -0.25 21.18 -14.85
N ILE A 70 0.67 21.56 -13.99
CA ILE A 70 0.60 22.80 -13.21
C ILE A 70 1.25 23.90 -14.03
N ARG A 71 0.50 24.94 -14.40
CA ARG A 71 0.99 26.08 -15.17
C ARG A 71 0.93 27.35 -14.36
N ASN A 72 1.93 28.22 -14.51
CA ASN A 72 1.91 29.56 -13.94
C ASN A 72 0.98 30.49 -14.76
N MET A 73 0.90 31.76 -14.36
CA MET A 73 0.02 32.73 -15.04
C MET A 73 0.52 33.17 -16.42
N ASP A 74 1.77 32.83 -16.76
CA ASP A 74 2.37 33.04 -18.08
C ASP A 74 2.23 31.78 -18.96
N GLU A 75 1.39 30.83 -18.58
CA GLU A 75 1.16 29.53 -19.27
C GLU A 75 2.38 28.58 -19.27
N GLU A 76 3.44 28.89 -18.53
CA GLU A 76 4.61 28.02 -18.44
C GLU A 76 4.31 26.84 -17.52
N PRO A 77 4.67 25.59 -17.92
CA PRO A 77 4.55 24.44 -17.04
C PRO A 77 5.59 24.53 -15.92
N VAL A 78 5.14 24.51 -14.67
CA VAL A 78 5.97 24.64 -13.46
C VAL A 78 6.03 23.37 -12.64
N GLY A 79 5.24 22.36 -13.01
CA GLY A 79 5.16 21.08 -12.33
C GLY A 79 4.01 20.21 -12.84
N TYR A 80 3.77 19.11 -12.15
CA TYR A 80 2.60 18.26 -12.37
C TYR A 80 2.04 17.76 -11.03
N ALA A 81 0.79 17.34 -11.05
CA ALA A 81 0.12 16.69 -9.92
C ALA A 81 -0.58 15.43 -10.39
N VAL A 82 -0.66 14.45 -9.50
CA VAL A 82 -1.34 13.18 -9.74
C VAL A 82 -2.30 12.91 -8.59
N ILE A 83 -3.53 12.56 -8.93
CA ILE A 83 -4.46 11.91 -8.01
C ILE A 83 -4.49 10.45 -8.42
N ASP A 84 -4.08 9.55 -7.53
CA ASP A 84 -4.01 8.11 -7.74
C ASP A 84 -4.69 7.33 -6.60
N TRP A 85 -4.71 6.01 -6.70
CA TRP A 85 -5.38 5.15 -5.71
C TRP A 85 -6.80 5.62 -5.41
N ILE A 86 -7.52 5.99 -6.47
CA ILE A 86 -8.90 6.49 -6.39
C ILE A 86 -9.83 5.35 -6.03
N ASN A 87 -10.47 5.43 -4.85
CA ASN A 87 -11.48 4.47 -4.42
C ASN A 87 -12.78 5.19 -4.07
N GLU A 88 -13.75 5.14 -4.97
CA GLU A 88 -15.04 5.83 -4.82
C GLU A 88 -15.89 5.27 -3.67
N LYS A 89 -15.81 3.95 -3.42
CA LYS A 89 -16.55 3.32 -2.31
C LYS A 89 -16.03 3.76 -0.95
N MET A 90 -14.71 3.84 -0.82
CA MET A 90 -14.05 4.29 0.41
C MET A 90 -14.03 5.82 0.53
N GLY A 91 -14.28 6.52 -0.57
CA GLY A 91 -14.17 7.97 -0.63
C GLY A 91 -12.76 8.44 -0.32
N ASN A 92 -11.74 7.75 -0.85
CA ASN A 92 -10.35 8.11 -0.63
C ASN A 92 -9.52 8.13 -1.92
N ALA A 93 -8.44 8.88 -1.90
CA ALA A 93 -7.44 8.93 -2.96
C ALA A 93 -6.08 9.33 -2.38
N GLN A 94 -5.04 9.19 -3.17
CA GLN A 94 -3.72 9.77 -2.87
C GLN A 94 -3.45 10.96 -3.77
N LEU A 95 -2.69 11.93 -3.24
CA LEU A 95 -2.29 13.13 -3.93
C LEU A 95 -0.78 13.26 -3.95
N SER A 96 -0.21 13.36 -5.15
CA SER A 96 1.20 13.62 -5.38
C SER A 96 1.39 14.93 -6.15
N ILE A 97 2.35 15.76 -5.76
CA ILE A 97 2.67 17.03 -6.42
C ILE A 97 4.17 17.15 -6.61
N THR A 98 4.58 17.36 -7.85
CA THR A 98 5.98 17.61 -8.23
C THR A 98 6.11 18.98 -8.86
N VAL A 99 6.88 19.88 -8.22
CA VAL A 99 7.27 21.18 -8.78
C VAL A 99 8.68 21.06 -9.33
N TYR A 100 8.88 21.53 -10.57
CA TYR A 100 10.20 21.51 -11.22
C TYR A 100 11.18 22.36 -10.43
N ARG A 101 12.42 21.91 -10.35
CA ARG A 101 13.45 22.45 -9.47
C ARG A 101 13.60 23.96 -9.52
N GLN A 102 13.58 24.54 -10.72
CA GLN A 102 13.72 25.98 -10.93
C GLN A 102 12.52 26.82 -10.44
N TYR A 103 11.39 26.18 -10.15
CA TYR A 103 10.15 26.85 -9.70
C TYR A 103 9.81 26.56 -8.24
N ARG A 104 10.67 25.84 -7.50
CA ARG A 104 10.44 25.54 -6.08
C ARG A 104 10.51 26.78 -5.21
N GLY A 105 9.82 26.77 -4.08
CA GLY A 105 9.80 27.87 -3.12
C GLY A 105 8.93 29.06 -3.54
N LEU A 106 8.24 29.01 -4.71
CA LEU A 106 7.41 30.10 -5.23
C LEU A 106 5.91 29.93 -4.93
N GLY A 107 5.53 28.93 -4.11
CA GLY A 107 4.14 28.72 -3.67
C GLY A 107 3.28 27.91 -4.64
N TYR A 108 3.80 27.46 -5.78
CA TYR A 108 3.02 26.74 -6.80
C TYR A 108 2.44 25.41 -6.28
N ALA A 109 3.19 24.65 -5.48
CA ALA A 109 2.69 23.40 -4.89
C ALA A 109 1.47 23.62 -4.01
N GLY A 110 1.51 24.61 -3.09
CA GLY A 110 0.41 24.92 -2.20
C GLY A 110 -0.82 25.44 -2.95
N SER A 111 -0.57 26.23 -4.01
CA SER A 111 -1.63 26.76 -4.85
C SER A 111 -2.34 25.65 -5.66
N ALA A 112 -1.59 24.69 -6.21
CA ALA A 112 -2.13 23.52 -6.89
C ALA A 112 -2.86 22.59 -5.90
N ALA A 113 -2.25 22.30 -4.75
CA ALA A 113 -2.86 21.48 -3.70
C ALA A 113 -4.21 22.02 -3.26
N SER A 114 -4.34 23.34 -3.09
CA SER A 114 -5.61 23.98 -2.68
C SER A 114 -6.74 23.73 -3.69
N ILE A 115 -6.46 23.77 -4.99
CA ILE A 115 -7.45 23.47 -6.03
C ILE A 115 -7.84 21.98 -5.99
N LEU A 116 -6.86 21.09 -5.87
CA LEU A 116 -7.08 19.65 -5.91
C LEU A 116 -7.79 19.14 -4.64
N LEU A 117 -7.45 19.67 -3.47
CA LEU A 117 -8.15 19.35 -2.22
C LEU A 117 -9.61 19.86 -2.24
N GLU A 118 -9.85 21.07 -2.76
CA GLU A 118 -11.21 21.58 -2.96
C GLU A 118 -12.01 20.66 -3.88
N TYR A 119 -11.40 20.18 -4.99
CA TYR A 119 -12.02 19.24 -5.90
C TYR A 119 -12.35 17.91 -5.22
N LEU A 120 -11.38 17.32 -4.50
CA LEU A 120 -11.56 16.01 -3.87
C LEU A 120 -12.60 16.06 -2.75
N PHE A 121 -12.52 17.03 -1.85
CA PHE A 121 -13.42 17.07 -0.70
C PHE A 121 -14.80 17.65 -1.02
N ASN A 122 -14.88 18.73 -1.79
CA ASN A 122 -16.13 19.47 -1.95
C ASN A 122 -16.89 19.12 -3.23
N GLU A 123 -16.20 18.73 -4.33
CA GLU A 123 -16.86 18.30 -5.56
C GLU A 123 -17.04 16.76 -5.62
N ARG A 124 -15.96 15.98 -5.35
CA ARG A 124 -15.99 14.51 -5.35
C ARG A 124 -16.52 13.92 -4.04
N ARG A 125 -16.61 14.72 -2.97
CA ARG A 125 -17.05 14.32 -1.63
C ARG A 125 -16.21 13.18 -1.04
N PHE A 126 -14.93 13.18 -1.33
CA PHE A 126 -14.03 12.23 -0.72
C PHE A 126 -13.90 12.49 0.77
N HIS A 127 -13.77 11.42 1.53
CA HIS A 127 -13.62 11.48 2.98
C HIS A 127 -12.17 11.66 3.40
N LYS A 128 -11.21 11.12 2.61
CA LYS A 128 -9.79 11.10 2.95
C LYS A 128 -8.91 11.32 1.73
N VAL A 129 -7.88 12.14 1.91
CA VAL A 129 -6.77 12.28 0.96
C VAL A 129 -5.48 11.89 1.66
N GLY A 130 -4.75 10.92 1.10
CA GLY A 130 -3.45 10.44 1.59
C GLY A 130 -2.29 11.00 0.77
N CYS A 131 -1.08 10.94 1.33
CA CYS A 131 0.16 11.11 0.59
C CYS A 131 1.32 10.39 1.27
N ASN A 132 2.30 9.96 0.49
CA ASN A 132 3.50 9.30 0.95
C ASN A 132 4.70 10.22 0.78
N ILE A 133 5.52 10.33 1.82
CA ILE A 133 6.72 11.16 1.82
C ILE A 133 7.91 10.29 2.23
N MET A 134 9.01 10.32 1.48
CA MET A 134 10.23 9.66 1.90
C MET A 134 10.78 10.29 3.19
N GLU A 135 11.31 9.46 4.08
CA GLU A 135 11.83 9.87 5.39
C GLU A 135 12.85 11.02 5.31
N ASP A 136 13.67 11.05 4.26
CA ASP A 136 14.71 12.06 4.04
C ASP A 136 14.21 13.30 3.26
N ASN A 137 12.92 13.37 2.90
CA ASN A 137 12.33 14.52 2.21
C ASN A 137 11.73 15.54 3.19
N GLU A 138 12.60 16.30 3.86
CA GLU A 138 12.17 17.33 4.83
C GLU A 138 11.31 18.44 4.21
N GLU A 139 11.58 18.81 2.94
CA GLU A 139 10.78 19.83 2.22
C GLU A 139 9.35 19.34 2.01
N GLY A 140 9.19 18.11 1.52
CA GLY A 140 7.88 17.47 1.33
C GLY A 140 7.12 17.32 2.64
N ARG A 141 7.80 16.88 3.68
CA ARG A 141 7.21 16.77 5.02
C ARG A 141 6.71 18.12 5.54
N THR A 142 7.53 19.16 5.52
CA THR A 142 7.14 20.51 5.94
C THR A 142 5.97 21.04 5.11
N PHE A 143 5.96 20.75 3.82
CA PHE A 143 4.89 21.15 2.93
C PHE A 143 3.55 20.51 3.31
N VAL A 144 3.48 19.18 3.44
CA VAL A 144 2.21 18.50 3.74
C VAL A 144 1.67 18.85 5.13
N GLU A 145 2.55 18.99 6.12
CA GLU A 145 2.18 19.47 7.45
C GLU A 145 1.60 20.89 7.41
N SER A 146 2.14 21.78 6.56
CA SER A 146 1.62 23.15 6.37
C SER A 146 0.24 23.17 5.69
N MET A 147 -0.10 22.13 4.93
CA MET A 147 -1.42 21.96 4.29
C MET A 147 -2.45 21.29 5.23
N GLY A 148 -2.07 20.99 6.47
CA GLY A 148 -2.95 20.41 7.48
C GLY A 148 -2.98 18.89 7.52
N PHE A 149 -2.15 18.20 6.75
CA PHE A 149 -2.05 16.75 6.83
C PHE A 149 -1.46 16.30 8.17
N THR A 150 -1.94 15.17 8.66
CA THR A 150 -1.50 14.54 9.90
C THR A 150 -0.72 13.25 9.58
N LEU A 151 0.38 13.00 10.29
CA LEU A 151 1.15 11.77 10.17
C LEU A 151 0.37 10.60 10.78
N ASP A 152 0.00 9.63 9.93
CA ASP A 152 -0.69 8.39 10.34
C ASP A 152 0.28 7.25 10.63
N ALA A 153 1.36 7.13 9.84
CA ALA A 153 2.31 6.03 9.98
C ALA A 153 3.74 6.40 9.58
N PHE A 154 4.71 5.74 10.22
CA PHE A 154 6.10 5.68 9.79
C PHE A 154 6.46 4.23 9.45
N ARG A 155 6.78 3.98 8.20
CA ARG A 155 7.10 2.65 7.65
C ARG A 155 8.60 2.55 7.42
N SER A 156 9.32 1.89 8.32
CA SER A 156 10.78 1.79 8.26
C SER A 156 11.26 0.87 7.12
N GLY A 157 12.40 1.16 6.50
CA GLY A 157 13.06 0.26 5.54
C GLY A 157 12.26 -0.04 4.26
N MET A 158 11.47 0.93 3.79
CA MET A 158 10.59 0.78 2.62
C MET A 158 11.32 0.84 1.29
N PHE A 159 12.39 1.64 1.20
CA PHE A 159 13.09 1.90 -0.06
C PHE A 159 14.60 1.73 0.09
N TYR A 160 15.24 1.11 -0.91
CA TYR A 160 16.69 1.01 -0.98
C TYR A 160 17.22 2.06 -1.96
N THR A 161 17.95 3.03 -1.43
CA THR A 161 18.51 4.14 -2.21
C THR A 161 19.86 4.56 -1.63
N GLY A 162 20.79 4.96 -2.48
CA GLY A 162 22.11 5.43 -2.02
C GLY A 162 22.91 4.42 -1.19
N GLY A 163 22.64 3.12 -1.31
CA GLY A 163 23.34 2.06 -0.58
C GLY A 163 22.77 1.72 0.81
N HIS A 164 21.63 2.28 1.19
CA HIS A 164 20.96 2.03 2.46
C HIS A 164 19.44 1.98 2.29
N TYR A 165 18.77 1.45 3.31
CA TYR A 165 17.31 1.50 3.39
C TYR A 165 16.86 2.80 4.06
N THR A 166 15.80 3.41 3.54
CA THR A 166 15.11 4.57 4.10
C THR A 166 13.62 4.26 4.30
N GLY A 167 12.98 5.00 5.19
CA GLY A 167 11.56 4.84 5.52
C GLY A 167 10.64 5.68 4.66
N GLU A 168 9.36 5.51 4.93
CA GLU A 168 8.24 6.24 4.35
C GLU A 168 7.36 6.80 5.46
N LEU A 169 6.96 8.04 5.30
CA LEU A 169 5.99 8.73 6.14
C LEU A 169 4.66 8.76 5.38
N TYR A 170 3.62 8.18 5.96
CA TYR A 170 2.26 8.23 5.41
C TYR A 170 1.44 9.28 6.14
N TYR A 171 1.00 10.29 5.40
CA TYR A 171 0.17 11.38 5.89
C TYR A 171 -1.24 11.28 5.33
N SER A 172 -2.22 11.77 6.07
CA SER A 172 -3.58 11.92 5.60
C SER A 172 -4.24 13.22 6.07
N LEU A 173 -5.24 13.66 5.30
CA LEU A 173 -6.14 14.74 5.62
C LEU A 173 -7.58 14.25 5.45
N LEU A 174 -8.43 14.48 6.44
CA LEU A 174 -9.83 14.09 6.41
C LEU A 174 -10.72 15.30 6.05
N ASP A 175 -11.87 15.05 5.44
CA ASP A 175 -12.82 16.07 4.97
C ASP A 175 -13.24 17.06 6.06
N PHE A 176 -13.51 16.58 7.27
CA PHE A 176 -13.87 17.42 8.40
C PHE A 176 -12.69 18.24 8.95
N GLU A 177 -11.45 17.74 8.80
CA GLU A 177 -10.23 18.49 9.14
C GLU A 177 -10.03 19.63 8.13
N TYR A 178 -10.18 19.33 6.84
CA TYR A 178 -10.08 20.31 5.76
C TYR A 178 -11.12 21.42 5.88
N ASN A 179 -12.38 21.06 6.11
CA ASN A 179 -13.50 22.01 6.21
C ASN A 179 -13.62 22.69 7.58
N GLY A 180 -12.78 22.32 8.56
CA GLY A 180 -12.84 22.88 9.91
C GLY A 180 -14.12 22.54 10.68
N THR A 181 -14.85 21.50 10.26
CA THR A 181 -16.15 21.12 10.83
C THR A 181 -16.03 20.08 11.95
N GLY A 182 -14.84 19.56 12.19
CA GLY A 182 -14.58 18.56 13.23
C GLY A 182 -13.12 18.52 13.66
N THR A 183 -12.89 17.83 14.76
CA THR A 183 -11.53 17.49 15.21
C THR A 183 -11.50 16.04 15.65
N ASP A 184 -10.47 15.33 15.28
CA ASP A 184 -10.26 13.92 15.66
C ASP A 184 -9.90 13.71 17.14
N LYS A 185 -10.16 14.73 18.00
CA LYS A 185 -9.82 14.69 19.44
C LYS A 185 -10.47 13.55 20.20
N GLU A 186 -11.61 13.05 19.74
CA GLU A 186 -12.27 11.90 20.36
C GLU A 186 -11.72 10.56 19.88
N ARG A 187 -11.21 10.47 18.64
CA ARG A 187 -10.65 9.25 18.05
C ARG A 187 -9.22 8.97 18.51
N ALA A 188 -8.39 9.98 18.68
CA ALA A 188 -7.03 9.85 19.20
C ALA A 188 -6.96 9.19 20.59
N ARG A 189 -8.11 8.99 21.25
CA ARG A 189 -8.27 8.33 22.54
C ARG A 189 -9.01 6.98 22.49
N LYS A 190 -9.44 6.50 21.33
CA LYS A 190 -9.88 5.11 21.23
C LYS A 190 -8.69 4.23 21.60
N ASN A 191 -8.75 3.67 22.83
CA ASN A 191 -7.85 2.59 23.22
C ASN A 191 -8.00 1.48 22.19
N TYR A 192 -7.10 1.40 21.25
CA TYR A 192 -6.94 0.28 20.34
C TYR A 192 -6.49 -0.93 21.17
N LYS A 193 -7.45 -1.53 21.90
CA LYS A 193 -7.18 -2.70 22.72
C LYS A 193 -6.59 -3.81 21.87
N GLY A 194 -5.29 -4.05 22.02
CA GLY A 194 -4.54 -5.02 21.24
C GLY A 194 -3.71 -4.44 20.09
N PHE A 195 -3.82 -3.13 19.80
CA PHE A 195 -2.98 -2.44 18.86
C PHE A 195 -2.21 -1.34 19.61
N GLU A 196 -1.02 -1.67 20.07
CA GLU A 196 -0.09 -0.67 20.61
C GLU A 196 0.54 0.04 19.41
N VAL A 197 0.13 1.29 19.19
CA VAL A 197 0.63 2.13 18.11
C VAL A 197 2.04 2.58 18.46
N PHE A 198 2.94 2.50 17.49
CA PHE A 198 4.27 3.08 17.60
C PHE A 198 4.15 4.58 17.82
N ASP A 199 4.62 5.06 18.96
CA ASP A 199 4.79 6.50 19.21
C ASP A 199 6.06 6.97 18.49
N SER A 200 5.87 7.59 17.33
CA SER A 200 6.94 8.12 16.49
C SER A 200 7.83 9.15 17.20
N THR A 201 7.34 9.73 18.31
CA THR A 201 8.11 10.69 19.12
C THR A 201 9.09 10.00 20.09
N LEU A 202 8.91 8.70 20.38
CA LEU A 202 9.66 7.98 21.40
C LEU A 202 10.69 6.98 20.87
N GLY A 203 10.67 6.60 19.59
CA GLY A 203 11.66 5.70 19.00
C GLY A 203 11.77 4.32 19.66
N LYS A 204 10.75 3.90 20.42
CA LYS A 204 10.73 2.64 21.16
C LYS A 204 9.49 1.84 20.83
N SER A 205 9.64 0.86 19.95
CA SER A 205 8.65 -0.20 19.83
C SER A 205 8.76 -1.14 21.03
N GLU A 206 7.66 -1.41 21.73
CA GLU A 206 7.64 -2.53 22.67
C GLU A 206 7.69 -3.84 21.89
N LYS A 207 8.73 -4.64 22.16
CA LYS A 207 8.93 -5.92 21.50
C LYS A 207 7.90 -6.92 22.01
N HIS A 208 6.95 -7.32 21.17
CA HIS A 208 6.17 -8.51 21.43
C HIS A 208 7.03 -9.74 21.08
N THR A 209 7.37 -10.55 22.07
CA THR A 209 8.08 -11.81 21.86
C THR A 209 7.13 -12.86 21.30
N ALA A 210 7.41 -13.37 20.10
CA ALA A 210 6.68 -14.52 19.57
C ALA A 210 6.92 -15.76 20.45
N LYS A 211 5.92 -16.60 20.51
CA LYS A 211 5.97 -17.84 21.29
C LYS A 211 6.66 -18.94 20.47
N GLY A 212 7.89 -19.28 20.86
CA GLY A 212 8.60 -20.47 20.42
C GLY A 212 9.56 -20.27 19.23
N PRO A 213 10.59 -21.12 19.14
CA PRO A 213 11.60 -21.02 18.10
C PRO A 213 11.05 -21.41 16.73
N LEU A 214 11.44 -20.64 15.69
CA LEU A 214 11.31 -21.07 14.30
C LEU A 214 12.47 -22.05 14.02
N VAL A 215 12.22 -23.35 14.21
CA VAL A 215 13.25 -24.38 14.00
C VAL A 215 13.23 -24.82 12.54
N TRP A 216 14.13 -24.30 11.72
CA TRP A 216 14.26 -24.62 10.31
C TRP A 216 15.28 -25.74 10.01
N GLU A 217 16.15 -26.04 10.96
CA GLU A 217 17.36 -26.81 10.72
C GLU A 217 17.21 -28.34 10.61
N GLN A 218 16.00 -28.91 10.72
CA GLN A 218 15.81 -30.36 10.80
C GLN A 218 14.69 -30.93 9.92
N ARG A 219 14.39 -30.32 8.75
CA ARG A 219 13.25 -30.74 7.98
C ARG A 219 13.60 -31.49 6.71
N PRO A 220 12.97 -32.66 6.47
CA PRO A 220 13.14 -33.39 5.24
C PRO A 220 12.51 -32.72 4.01
N TYR A 221 11.50 -31.83 4.23
CA TYR A 221 10.84 -31.07 3.17
C TYR A 221 10.72 -29.58 3.54
N TYR A 222 11.22 -28.70 2.68
CA TYR A 222 11.29 -27.25 2.93
C TYR A 222 9.91 -26.62 3.19
N TRP A 223 8.88 -27.09 2.50
CA TRP A 223 7.53 -26.55 2.54
C TRP A 223 6.59 -27.24 3.55
N GLU A 224 7.14 -28.05 4.47
CA GLU A 224 6.39 -28.69 5.55
C GLU A 224 6.71 -28.07 6.90
N TYR A 225 5.68 -27.73 7.68
CA TYR A 225 5.83 -27.17 9.03
C TYR A 225 4.66 -27.48 9.95
N ASP A 226 4.97 -28.13 11.09
CA ASP A 226 4.07 -28.32 12.23
C ASP A 226 2.64 -28.78 11.81
N GLY A 227 2.60 -29.77 10.95
CA GLY A 227 1.34 -30.40 10.53
C GLY A 227 0.65 -29.73 9.35
N ILE A 228 1.36 -28.86 8.59
CA ILE A 228 0.89 -28.38 7.29
C ILE A 228 1.96 -28.55 6.21
N VAL A 229 1.52 -28.62 4.97
CA VAL A 229 2.34 -28.65 3.77
C VAL A 229 1.90 -27.54 2.84
N LEU A 230 2.84 -26.81 2.22
CA LEU A 230 2.58 -25.90 1.11
C LEU A 230 2.94 -26.59 -0.21
N SER A 231 2.09 -26.44 -1.20
CA SER A 231 2.32 -26.88 -2.57
C SER A 231 1.95 -25.79 -3.56
N ASP A 232 2.29 -25.99 -4.82
CA ASP A 232 1.76 -25.21 -5.93
C ASP A 232 0.23 -25.37 -6.01
N MET A 233 -0.46 -24.32 -6.47
CA MET A 233 -1.92 -24.30 -6.56
C MET A 233 -2.37 -24.87 -7.90
N ASN A 234 -3.33 -25.77 -7.88
CA ASN A 234 -3.96 -26.32 -9.08
C ASN A 234 -5.34 -25.71 -9.35
N GLU A 235 -5.92 -26.05 -10.51
CA GLU A 235 -7.20 -25.50 -10.97
C GLU A 235 -8.38 -25.81 -10.01
N GLU A 236 -8.42 -27.00 -9.39
CA GLU A 236 -9.48 -27.40 -8.48
C GLU A 236 -9.42 -26.59 -7.17
N GLU A 237 -8.23 -26.42 -6.62
CA GLU A 237 -8.00 -25.59 -5.43
C GLU A 237 -8.34 -24.13 -5.68
N TYR A 238 -8.02 -23.65 -6.89
CA TYR A 238 -8.37 -22.32 -7.32
C TYR A 238 -9.90 -22.09 -7.33
N ARG A 239 -10.66 -23.06 -7.87
CA ARG A 239 -12.13 -23.01 -7.87
C ARG A 239 -12.71 -23.04 -6.45
N ILE A 240 -12.10 -23.83 -5.55
CA ILE A 240 -12.50 -23.85 -4.13
C ILE A 240 -12.27 -22.47 -3.51
N ASN A 241 -11.10 -21.86 -3.74
CA ASN A 241 -10.81 -20.51 -3.23
C ASN A 241 -11.73 -19.43 -3.78
N HIS A 242 -12.15 -19.57 -5.04
CA HIS A 242 -13.14 -18.66 -5.60
C HIS A 242 -14.46 -18.69 -4.80
N GLY A 243 -14.80 -19.80 -4.17
CA GLY A 243 -15.92 -19.90 -3.22
C GLY A 243 -15.82 -18.93 -2.04
N MET A 244 -14.64 -18.35 -1.78
CA MET A 244 -14.42 -17.30 -0.78
C MET A 244 -15.32 -16.07 -0.99
N ILE A 245 -15.69 -15.75 -2.24
CA ILE A 245 -16.61 -14.64 -2.54
C ILE A 245 -17.97 -14.77 -1.84
N TYR A 246 -18.39 -15.99 -1.51
CA TYR A 246 -19.62 -16.27 -0.77
C TYR A 246 -19.42 -16.27 0.76
N ASP A 247 -18.17 -16.21 1.24
CA ASP A 247 -17.86 -16.06 2.65
C ASP A 247 -17.87 -14.57 3.03
N THR A 248 -19.07 -14.06 3.24
CA THR A 248 -19.30 -12.63 3.51
C THR A 248 -18.51 -12.10 4.70
N GLU A 249 -18.28 -12.93 5.73
CA GLU A 249 -17.51 -12.52 6.91
C GLU A 249 -16.04 -12.27 6.58
N SER A 250 -15.47 -13.07 5.68
CA SER A 250 -14.08 -12.91 5.27
C SER A 250 -13.92 -11.88 4.16
N CYS A 251 -14.84 -11.82 3.19
CA CYS A 251 -14.78 -10.89 2.07
C CYS A 251 -14.66 -9.43 2.50
N ILE A 252 -15.30 -9.05 3.61
CA ILE A 252 -15.19 -7.69 4.18
C ILE A 252 -13.74 -7.27 4.46
N PHE A 253 -12.87 -8.23 4.75
CA PHE A 253 -11.46 -7.97 5.10
C PHE A 253 -10.49 -8.16 3.92
N PHE A 254 -10.94 -8.72 2.80
CA PHE A 254 -10.08 -9.00 1.65
C PHE A 254 -10.21 -7.99 0.53
N ASP A 255 -11.38 -7.38 0.39
CA ASP A 255 -11.69 -6.59 -0.78
C ASP A 255 -12.46 -5.33 -0.43
N SER A 256 -11.92 -4.21 -0.85
CA SER A 256 -12.47 -2.89 -0.61
C SER A 256 -13.57 -2.50 -1.60
N ASP A 257 -13.83 -3.32 -2.66
CA ASP A 257 -14.80 -2.97 -3.69
C ASP A 257 -16.24 -3.36 -3.35
N VAL A 258 -17.19 -2.81 -4.11
CA VAL A 258 -18.60 -3.17 -4.01
C VAL A 258 -18.81 -4.57 -4.57
N LYS A 259 -19.24 -5.51 -3.70
CA LYS A 259 -19.56 -6.87 -4.12
C LYS A 259 -20.91 -6.91 -4.80
N LEU A 260 -20.90 -7.21 -6.08
CA LEU A 260 -22.11 -7.57 -6.83
C LEU A 260 -22.31 -9.09 -6.74
N PRO A 261 -23.57 -9.58 -6.86
CA PRO A 261 -23.82 -11.00 -7.01
C PRO A 261 -23.12 -11.52 -8.26
N TYR A 262 -22.31 -12.55 -8.12
CA TYR A 262 -21.63 -13.20 -9.25
C TYR A 262 -22.53 -14.27 -9.88
N GLU A 263 -22.51 -14.36 -11.21
CA GLU A 263 -23.03 -15.53 -11.90
C GLU A 263 -21.94 -16.62 -11.94
N PRO A 264 -22.31 -17.92 -11.74
CA PRO A 264 -21.34 -19.01 -11.77
C PRO A 264 -20.54 -19.11 -13.08
N ASP A 265 -21.10 -18.66 -14.21
CA ASP A 265 -20.46 -18.72 -15.52
C ASP A 265 -19.39 -17.64 -15.74
N SER A 266 -19.35 -16.59 -14.90
CA SER A 266 -18.27 -15.59 -14.92
C SER A 266 -16.94 -16.13 -14.35
N LEU A 267 -16.96 -17.31 -13.75
CA LEU A 267 -15.79 -18.06 -13.30
C LEU A 267 -14.80 -18.37 -14.44
N SER A 268 -15.29 -18.67 -15.65
CA SER A 268 -14.42 -19.09 -16.75
C SER A 268 -13.49 -17.98 -17.25
N ASP A 269 -13.94 -16.74 -17.23
CA ASP A 269 -13.14 -15.60 -17.68
C ASP A 269 -12.11 -15.23 -16.62
N PHE A 270 -12.51 -15.26 -15.35
CA PHE A 270 -11.63 -15.04 -14.20
C PHE A 270 -10.59 -16.17 -14.07
N GLU A 271 -10.97 -17.45 -14.32
CA GLU A 271 -10.05 -18.59 -14.36
C GLU A 271 -9.02 -18.43 -15.48
N ALA A 272 -9.41 -17.98 -16.66
CA ALA A 272 -8.50 -17.78 -17.80
C ALA A 272 -7.47 -16.68 -17.54
N GLU A 273 -7.85 -15.63 -16.85
CA GLU A 273 -6.94 -14.56 -16.43
C GLU A 273 -5.96 -15.01 -15.33
N HIS A 274 -6.39 -15.85 -14.39
CA HIS A 274 -5.65 -16.17 -13.19
C HIS A 274 -4.91 -17.52 -13.22
N LEU A 275 -5.32 -18.49 -14.04
CA LEU A 275 -4.59 -19.75 -14.25
C LEU A 275 -3.27 -19.60 -15.02
N ASN A 276 -3.02 -18.44 -15.62
CA ASN A 276 -1.72 -18.09 -16.19
C ASN A 276 -0.70 -17.57 -15.13
N PHE A 277 -1.11 -17.48 -13.87
CA PHE A 277 -0.32 -16.88 -12.79
C PHE A 277 0.73 -17.77 -12.14
N GLY A 278 1.12 -18.84 -12.72
CA GLY A 278 2.25 -19.63 -12.25
C GLY A 278 3.58 -18.87 -12.22
N CYS A 279 3.68 -17.78 -11.49
CA CYS A 279 4.79 -16.82 -11.33
C CYS A 279 4.70 -15.60 -12.25
N GLU A 280 3.78 -14.71 -12.01
CA GLU A 280 4.01 -13.31 -12.35
C GLU A 280 5.22 -12.80 -11.56
N ASP A 281 5.97 -11.87 -12.13
CA ASP A 281 7.22 -11.37 -11.52
C ASP A 281 7.03 -10.77 -10.11
N ASP A 282 5.79 -10.48 -9.69
CA ASP A 282 5.42 -9.85 -8.43
C ASP A 282 4.51 -10.69 -7.51
N ARG A 283 4.13 -11.95 -7.90
CA ARG A 283 3.23 -12.81 -7.14
C ARG A 283 3.64 -14.28 -7.17
N ILE A 284 3.48 -14.98 -6.04
CA ILE A 284 3.68 -16.44 -5.91
C ILE A 284 2.57 -16.98 -5.02
N GLU A 285 1.86 -18.01 -5.48
CA GLU A 285 0.74 -18.62 -4.76
C GLU A 285 1.04 -20.02 -4.25
N PHE A 286 0.49 -20.36 -3.09
CA PHE A 286 0.64 -21.66 -2.46
C PHE A 286 -0.69 -22.16 -1.91
N SER A 287 -0.95 -23.43 -2.12
CA SER A 287 -2.00 -24.17 -1.44
C SER A 287 -1.53 -24.65 -0.07
N ILE A 288 -2.43 -24.64 0.90
CA ILE A 288 -2.18 -25.11 2.27
C ILE A 288 -2.92 -26.42 2.47
N TRP A 289 -2.17 -27.47 2.82
CA TRP A 289 -2.68 -28.81 3.10
C TRP A 289 -2.37 -29.22 4.54
N ASP A 290 -3.25 -30.01 5.16
CA ASP A 290 -2.89 -30.72 6.39
C ASP A 290 -2.21 -32.08 6.08
N LEU A 291 -1.72 -32.77 7.11
CA LEU A 291 -1.03 -34.06 6.92
C LEU A 291 -1.99 -35.23 6.61
N GLU A 292 -3.29 -34.98 6.58
CA GLU A 292 -4.32 -35.95 6.18
C GLU A 292 -4.77 -35.72 4.72
N ASP A 293 -3.99 -34.92 3.96
CA ASP A 293 -4.28 -34.50 2.59
C ASP A 293 -5.59 -33.73 2.42
N ASN A 294 -6.05 -33.00 3.46
CA ASN A 294 -7.17 -32.10 3.31
C ASN A 294 -6.68 -30.71 2.90
N TYR A 295 -7.27 -30.17 1.84
CA TYR A 295 -7.05 -28.79 1.43
C TYR A 295 -7.62 -27.82 2.46
N ALA A 296 -6.80 -26.92 2.99
CA ALA A 296 -7.18 -26.04 4.10
C ALA A 296 -7.29 -24.56 3.70
N GLY A 297 -6.83 -24.20 2.52
CA GLY A 297 -6.84 -22.81 2.03
C GLY A 297 -5.58 -22.44 1.27
N CYS A 298 -5.31 -21.16 1.14
CA CYS A 298 -4.17 -20.66 0.37
C CYS A 298 -3.42 -19.52 1.08
N ILE A 299 -2.18 -19.32 0.66
CA ILE A 299 -1.36 -18.17 1.01
C ILE A 299 -0.57 -17.73 -0.22
N ASN A 300 -0.40 -16.41 -0.42
CA ASN A 300 0.45 -15.90 -1.49
C ASN A 300 1.47 -14.91 -0.97
N LEU A 301 2.54 -14.74 -1.74
CA LEU A 301 3.39 -13.55 -1.73
C LEU A 301 2.95 -12.65 -2.87
N CYS A 302 2.76 -11.36 -2.61
CA CYS A 302 2.34 -10.39 -3.62
C CYS A 302 3.05 -9.05 -3.44
N GLY A 303 2.97 -8.21 -4.47
CA GLY A 303 3.67 -6.92 -4.48
C GLY A 303 5.17 -7.08 -4.27
N ILE A 304 5.77 -8.09 -4.91
CA ILE A 304 7.20 -8.41 -4.79
C ILE A 304 8.03 -7.35 -5.51
N ASP A 305 8.54 -6.39 -4.76
CA ASP A 305 9.44 -5.34 -5.24
C ASP A 305 10.89 -5.76 -5.03
N LYS A 306 11.48 -6.39 -6.03
CA LYS A 306 12.87 -6.91 -5.99
C LYS A 306 13.91 -5.80 -5.80
N LYS A 307 13.63 -4.57 -6.26
CA LYS A 307 14.55 -3.42 -6.13
C LYS A 307 14.65 -2.95 -4.68
N ASN A 308 13.52 -2.79 -4.02
CA ASN A 308 13.46 -2.33 -2.63
C ASN A 308 13.46 -3.48 -1.62
N GLY A 309 13.38 -4.73 -2.09
CA GLY A 309 13.36 -5.91 -1.24
C GLY A 309 12.10 -5.96 -0.36
N LYS A 310 10.96 -5.46 -0.82
CA LYS A 310 9.71 -5.49 -0.07
C LYS A 310 8.67 -6.40 -0.73
N PHE A 311 7.78 -6.93 0.09
CA PHE A 311 6.67 -7.77 -0.34
C PHE A 311 5.50 -7.67 0.65
N SER A 312 4.35 -8.12 0.22
CA SER A 312 3.17 -8.34 1.03
C SER A 312 2.72 -9.80 0.92
N PHE A 313 1.65 -10.16 1.60
CA PHE A 313 1.03 -11.47 1.47
C PHE A 313 -0.47 -11.37 1.73
N SER A 314 -1.21 -12.36 1.25
CA SER A 314 -2.58 -12.64 1.65
C SER A 314 -2.71 -14.09 2.07
N VAL A 315 -3.60 -14.40 3.01
CA VAL A 315 -3.87 -15.77 3.45
C VAL A 315 -5.36 -15.96 3.63
N TYR A 316 -5.88 -17.06 3.10
CA TYR A 316 -7.26 -17.47 3.32
C TYR A 316 -7.30 -18.90 3.83
N ILE A 317 -8.06 -19.12 4.90
CA ILE A 317 -8.29 -20.44 5.47
C ILE A 317 -9.79 -20.75 5.33
N LEU A 318 -10.09 -21.90 4.76
CA LEU A 318 -11.46 -22.42 4.62
C LEU A 318 -12.16 -22.45 6.00
N PRO A 319 -13.45 -22.11 6.07
CA PRO A 319 -14.17 -21.99 7.34
C PRO A 319 -14.00 -23.18 8.28
N GLU A 320 -14.07 -24.41 7.77
CA GLU A 320 -13.92 -25.67 8.51
C GLU A 320 -12.52 -25.94 9.05
N HIS A 321 -11.51 -25.21 8.53
CA HIS A 321 -10.11 -25.35 8.95
C HIS A 321 -9.65 -24.20 9.84
N ARG A 322 -10.50 -23.20 10.14
CA ARG A 322 -10.16 -22.06 11.01
C ARG A 322 -9.94 -22.50 12.46
N GLY A 323 -9.18 -21.69 13.19
CA GLY A 323 -8.86 -21.94 14.60
C GLY A 323 -7.78 -22.98 14.86
N LYS A 324 -7.28 -23.69 13.81
CA LYS A 324 -6.23 -24.71 13.92
C LYS A 324 -4.78 -24.13 13.81
N GLY A 325 -4.66 -22.81 13.64
CA GLY A 325 -3.37 -22.11 13.52
C GLY A 325 -2.66 -22.27 12.17
N TYR A 326 -3.35 -22.77 11.15
CA TYR A 326 -2.75 -23.03 9.84
C TYR A 326 -2.21 -21.77 9.15
N SER A 327 -2.92 -20.62 9.27
CA SER A 327 -2.45 -19.34 8.72
C SER A 327 -1.10 -18.89 9.28
N VAL A 328 -0.90 -19.02 10.61
CA VAL A 328 0.38 -18.67 11.27
C VAL A 328 1.51 -19.58 10.78
N LYS A 329 1.23 -20.88 10.63
CA LYS A 329 2.22 -21.88 10.18
C LYS A 329 2.61 -21.63 8.72
N ALA A 330 1.62 -21.40 7.85
CA ALA A 330 1.84 -21.05 6.46
C ALA A 330 2.63 -19.74 6.32
N LEU A 331 2.25 -18.69 7.06
CA LEU A 331 2.96 -17.42 7.05
C LEU A 331 4.43 -17.58 7.47
N LYS A 332 4.74 -18.41 8.47
CA LYS A 332 6.13 -18.70 8.86
C LYS A 332 6.93 -19.32 7.73
N LEU A 333 6.35 -20.26 6.96
CA LEU A 333 7.01 -20.87 5.80
C LEU A 333 7.33 -19.83 4.72
N VAL A 334 6.34 -19.00 4.35
CA VAL A 334 6.52 -17.97 3.31
C VAL A 334 7.48 -16.87 3.74
N LEU A 335 7.47 -16.44 5.02
CA LEU A 335 8.44 -15.47 5.55
C LEU A 335 9.87 -16.02 5.49
N ASN A 336 10.05 -17.29 5.85
CA ASN A 336 11.37 -17.93 5.74
C ASN A 336 11.86 -17.93 4.29
N TYR A 337 10.99 -18.30 3.34
CA TYR A 337 11.30 -18.29 1.92
C TYR A 337 11.63 -16.87 1.43
N ALA A 338 10.78 -15.89 1.73
CA ALA A 338 10.96 -14.53 1.27
C ALA A 338 12.27 -13.91 1.80
N PHE A 339 12.57 -14.05 3.08
CA PHE A 339 13.75 -13.41 3.68
C PHE A 339 15.06 -14.16 3.38
N ASN A 340 15.04 -15.50 3.33
CA ASN A 340 16.28 -16.27 3.20
C ASN A 340 16.59 -16.68 1.76
N GLU A 341 15.58 -16.99 0.93
CA GLU A 341 15.78 -17.42 -0.46
C GLU A 341 15.62 -16.28 -1.45
N LEU A 342 14.55 -15.49 -1.33
CA LEU A 342 14.31 -14.34 -2.21
C LEU A 342 15.10 -13.08 -1.79
N ARG A 343 15.78 -13.11 -0.63
CA ARG A 343 16.58 -11.99 -0.09
C ARG A 343 15.79 -10.70 0.09
N MET A 344 14.52 -10.81 0.45
CA MET A 344 13.70 -9.65 0.75
C MET A 344 14.16 -8.98 2.05
N ASN A 345 13.94 -7.69 2.15
CA ASN A 345 14.28 -6.89 3.33
C ASN A 345 13.09 -6.68 4.26
N LYS A 346 11.89 -6.54 3.68
CA LYS A 346 10.72 -6.12 4.45
C LYS A 346 9.43 -6.76 3.96
N MET A 347 8.68 -7.31 4.89
CA MET A 347 7.26 -7.61 4.71
C MET A 347 6.42 -6.43 5.18
N VAL A 348 5.42 -6.04 4.39
CA VAL A 348 4.41 -5.03 4.72
C VAL A 348 3.03 -5.66 4.68
N SER A 349 2.15 -5.25 5.58
CA SER A 349 0.77 -5.71 5.58
C SER A 349 -0.15 -4.70 6.25
N CYS A 350 -1.41 -4.75 5.90
CA CYS A 350 -2.46 -3.93 6.48
C CYS A 350 -3.55 -4.84 7.05
N VAL A 351 -4.12 -4.45 8.19
CA VAL A 351 -5.19 -5.20 8.85
C VAL A 351 -6.28 -4.23 9.27
N ASN A 352 -7.49 -4.41 8.74
CA ASN A 352 -8.64 -3.60 9.11
C ASN A 352 -9.02 -3.82 10.57
N MET A 353 -9.33 -2.75 11.29
CA MET A 353 -9.80 -2.82 12.67
C MET A 353 -11.06 -3.70 12.75
N GLY A 354 -11.04 -4.61 13.71
CA GLY A 354 -12.07 -5.65 13.84
C GLY A 354 -11.63 -7.02 13.33
N ASN A 355 -10.55 -7.11 12.52
CA ASN A 355 -9.94 -8.39 12.14
C ASN A 355 -8.90 -8.85 13.19
N ASP A 356 -9.38 -9.20 14.39
CA ASP A 356 -8.52 -9.58 15.52
C ASP A 356 -7.68 -10.83 15.23
N ALA A 357 -8.19 -11.73 14.39
CA ALA A 357 -7.50 -12.96 14.00
C ALA A 357 -6.23 -12.64 13.19
N SER A 358 -6.35 -11.79 12.17
CA SER A 358 -5.20 -11.33 11.38
C SER A 358 -4.21 -10.53 12.22
N ALA A 359 -4.67 -9.63 13.07
CA ALA A 359 -3.81 -8.88 13.96
C ALA A 359 -3.05 -9.78 14.95
N ALA A 360 -3.69 -10.83 15.49
CA ALA A 360 -3.03 -11.82 16.33
C ALA A 360 -1.99 -12.63 15.55
N MET A 361 -2.29 -13.01 14.32
CA MET A 361 -1.35 -13.69 13.40
C MET A 361 -0.11 -12.82 13.16
N MET A 362 -0.28 -11.52 12.82
CA MET A 362 0.85 -10.60 12.61
C MET A 362 1.76 -10.54 13.84
N ARG A 363 1.19 -10.34 15.01
CA ARG A 363 1.97 -10.29 16.26
C ARG A 363 2.69 -11.61 16.54
N SER A 364 2.07 -12.74 16.23
CA SER A 364 2.66 -14.07 16.50
C SER A 364 3.93 -14.37 15.69
N VAL A 365 4.12 -13.69 14.55
CA VAL A 365 5.33 -13.80 13.71
C VAL A 365 6.33 -12.67 13.94
N GLY A 366 6.06 -11.76 14.89
CA GLY A 366 6.96 -10.68 15.27
C GLY A 366 6.79 -9.38 14.48
N CYS A 367 5.68 -9.21 13.77
CA CYS A 367 5.39 -7.95 13.10
C CYS A 367 5.18 -6.81 14.10
N LEU A 368 5.68 -5.64 13.74
CA LEU A 368 5.52 -4.40 14.48
C LEU A 368 4.39 -3.56 13.87
N VAL A 369 3.66 -2.84 14.71
CA VAL A 369 2.73 -1.82 14.25
C VAL A 369 3.53 -0.58 13.86
N GLU A 370 3.40 -0.15 12.61
CA GLU A 370 4.11 1.02 12.06
C GLU A 370 3.21 2.27 12.02
N GLY A 371 1.91 2.09 12.17
CA GLY A 371 0.95 3.18 12.22
C GLY A 371 -0.47 2.73 12.02
N VAL A 372 -1.37 3.70 11.95
CA VAL A 372 -2.80 3.51 11.73
C VAL A 372 -3.28 4.49 10.66
N SER A 373 -3.72 3.94 9.54
CA SER A 373 -4.41 4.71 8.52
C SER A 373 -5.85 4.97 9.00
N ARG A 374 -6.13 6.22 9.35
CA ARG A 374 -7.43 6.62 9.90
C ARG A 374 -8.51 6.55 8.83
N ASP A 375 -9.71 6.07 9.18
CA ASP A 375 -10.90 6.07 8.32
C ASP A 375 -10.63 5.59 6.89
N SER A 376 -9.84 4.53 6.75
CA SER A 376 -9.35 4.07 5.46
C SER A 376 -10.31 3.15 4.72
N GLU A 377 -11.21 2.49 5.44
CA GLU A 377 -12.14 1.53 4.87
C GLU A 377 -13.58 1.87 5.26
N TYR A 378 -14.54 1.69 4.32
CA TYR A 378 -15.96 1.93 4.56
C TYR A 378 -16.77 0.66 4.33
N TYR A 379 -17.36 0.14 5.41
CA TYR A 379 -18.31 -0.97 5.33
C TYR A 379 -19.35 -0.91 6.47
N HIS A 380 -20.49 -1.55 6.27
CA HIS A 380 -21.61 -1.54 7.23
C HIS A 380 -22.04 -0.13 7.68
N GLY A 381 -21.90 0.87 6.80
CA GLY A 381 -22.38 2.23 7.07
C GLY A 381 -21.45 3.10 7.92
N HIS A 382 -20.21 2.68 8.15
CA HIS A 382 -19.23 3.48 8.91
C HIS A 382 -17.80 3.26 8.41
N TYR A 383 -16.93 4.23 8.69
CA TYR A 383 -15.50 4.12 8.44
C TYR A 383 -14.80 3.36 9.56
N VAL A 384 -13.79 2.60 9.18
CA VAL A 384 -12.88 1.92 10.08
C VAL A 384 -11.44 2.22 9.74
N ASP A 385 -10.60 2.16 10.75
CA ASP A 385 -9.16 2.37 10.61
C ASP A 385 -8.48 1.09 10.12
N THR A 386 -7.34 1.23 9.45
CA THR A 386 -6.47 0.13 9.06
C THR A 386 -5.13 0.23 9.78
N VAL A 387 -4.74 -0.85 10.45
CA VAL A 387 -3.45 -0.93 11.13
C VAL A 387 -2.39 -1.40 10.14
N MET A 388 -1.31 -0.63 10.03
CA MET A 388 -0.16 -0.95 9.19
C MET A 388 0.87 -1.75 10.00
N PHE A 389 1.22 -2.93 9.49
CA PHE A 389 2.23 -3.81 10.07
C PHE A 389 3.46 -3.91 9.17
N GLY A 390 4.62 -4.03 9.78
CA GLY A 390 5.88 -4.29 9.10
C GLY A 390 6.73 -5.31 9.83
N LEU A 391 7.54 -6.06 9.07
CA LEU A 391 8.55 -6.97 9.61
C LEU A 391 9.79 -6.88 8.73
N THR A 392 10.91 -6.43 9.29
CA THR A 392 12.18 -6.42 8.55
C THR A 392 12.89 -7.76 8.64
N ALA A 393 13.77 -8.05 7.68
CA ALA A 393 14.63 -9.25 7.71
C ALA A 393 15.50 -9.28 8.98
N GLU A 394 15.91 -8.12 9.49
CA GLU A 394 16.67 -8.00 10.73
C GLU A 394 15.83 -8.39 11.95
N ASP A 395 14.60 -7.88 12.04
CA ASP A 395 13.69 -8.22 13.14
C ASP A 395 13.26 -9.69 13.07
N PHE A 396 13.02 -10.22 11.87
CA PHE A 396 12.74 -11.64 11.66
C PHE A 396 13.90 -12.52 12.18
N LYS A 397 15.14 -12.17 11.85
CA LYS A 397 16.34 -12.91 12.34
C LYS A 397 16.49 -12.82 13.88
N LYS A 398 16.29 -11.63 14.46
CA LYS A 398 16.31 -11.46 15.94
C LYS A 398 15.26 -12.34 16.60
N HIS A 399 14.07 -12.34 16.01
CA HIS A 399 12.95 -13.12 16.49
C HIS A 399 13.23 -14.64 16.45
N CYS A 400 13.91 -15.11 15.40
CA CYS A 400 14.33 -16.51 15.27
C CYS A 400 15.49 -16.89 16.22
N THR A 401 16.35 -15.93 16.59
CA THR A 401 17.54 -16.20 17.43
C THR A 401 17.29 -16.04 18.93
N ASP A 402 16.43 -15.13 19.36
CA ASP A 402 16.10 -14.90 20.78
C ASP A 402 15.24 -16.04 21.38
N SER A 403 14.92 -17.04 20.56
CA SER A 403 14.14 -18.23 20.94
C SER A 403 15.01 -19.45 21.26
N LYS A 404 16.34 -19.29 21.36
CA LYS A 404 17.29 -20.26 21.90
C LYS A 404 17.53 -19.95 23.38
#